data_eabe2f3b9ca3c357c1c3e1262f09ca85
#
_entry.id   eabe2f3b9ca3c357c1c3e1262f09ca85
#
_cell.length_a   1.000
_cell.length_b   1.000
_cell.length_c   1.000
_cell.angle_alpha   90.00
_cell.angle_beta   90.00
_cell.angle_gamma   90.00
#
_symmetry.space_group_name_H-M   'P 1'
#
loop_
_entity.id
_entity.type
_entity.pdbx_description
1 polymer ?
#
loop_
_entity_poly.entity_id
_entity_poly.type
_entity_poly.pdbx_seq_one_letter_code
_entity_poly.pdbx_strand_id
1 'polypeptide(L)'
;MGTFAVQIAKAFGAEVTAVCSARNLDMARSIGADHVIDYTREDFTRNGQRYDLILAANGHHPISDYLRALSPDGIYVVAGGSMLQLFQAALQGRRNSKAGSQKTYVISLTQSQKDLIFMKELLETGKVVPVIDGCYPLSKTAEAFRYFEKVHARGKVVITMETS
;
A
#
# COMPACT_ATOMS: atom_id res chain seq x y z
N MET A 1 3.83 -4.33 0.05
CA MET A 1 3.08 -3.47 1.01
C MET A 1 1.60 -3.40 0.62
N GLY A 2 1.22 -3.03 -0.59
CA GLY A 2 -0.17 -2.85 -1.02
C GLY A 2 -1.10 -4.04 -0.78
N THR A 3 -0.64 -5.27 -1.01
CA THR A 3 -1.47 -6.47 -0.78
C THR A 3 -1.90 -6.67 0.69
N PHE A 4 -1.07 -6.27 1.65
CA PHE A 4 -1.46 -6.26 3.06
C PHE A 4 -2.38 -5.09 3.37
N ALA A 5 -2.13 -3.90 2.80
CA ALA A 5 -2.94 -2.72 3.06
C ALA A 5 -4.40 -2.92 2.65
N VAL A 6 -4.66 -3.50 1.48
CA VAL A 6 -6.02 -3.86 1.02
C VAL A 6 -6.71 -4.77 2.03
N GLN A 7 -6.08 -5.87 2.39
CA GLN A 7 -6.68 -6.87 3.28
C GLN A 7 -6.90 -6.33 4.70
N ILE A 8 -5.95 -5.55 5.22
CA ILE A 8 -6.11 -4.90 6.54
C ILE A 8 -7.29 -3.94 6.50
N ALA A 9 -7.39 -3.08 5.49
CA ALA A 9 -8.52 -2.16 5.35
C ALA A 9 -9.87 -2.92 5.27
N LYS A 10 -9.92 -4.03 4.53
CA LYS A 10 -11.10 -4.90 4.48
C LYS A 10 -11.41 -5.54 5.83
N ALA A 11 -10.40 -5.97 6.59
CA ALA A 11 -10.60 -6.51 7.94
C ALA A 11 -11.21 -5.50 8.92
N PHE A 12 -11.01 -4.20 8.66
CA PHE A 12 -11.66 -3.10 9.39
C PHE A 12 -13.01 -2.68 8.79
N GLY A 13 -13.53 -3.37 7.77
CA GLY A 13 -14.81 -3.07 7.15
C GLY A 13 -14.82 -1.89 6.18
N ALA A 14 -13.65 -1.42 5.74
CA ALA A 14 -13.57 -0.33 4.79
C ALA A 14 -14.00 -0.76 3.38
N GLU A 15 -14.57 0.18 2.62
CA GLU A 15 -14.67 0.08 1.17
C GLU A 15 -13.32 0.45 0.55
N VAL A 16 -12.75 -0.45 -0.25
CA VAL A 16 -11.36 -0.34 -0.72
C VAL A 16 -11.30 -0.18 -2.23
N THR A 17 -10.74 0.94 -2.68
CA THR A 17 -10.32 1.15 -4.07
C THR A 17 -8.81 0.91 -4.18
N ALA A 18 -8.41 -0.13 -4.91
CA ALA A 18 -7.00 -0.42 -5.18
C ALA A 18 -6.58 0.19 -6.52
N VAL A 19 -5.54 1.02 -6.49
CA VAL A 19 -4.94 1.63 -7.69
C VAL A 19 -3.65 0.89 -8.02
N CYS A 20 -3.61 0.21 -9.16
CA CYS A 20 -2.47 -0.61 -9.56
C CYS A 20 -2.35 -0.71 -11.10
N SER A 21 -1.33 -1.38 -11.59
CA SER A 21 -1.19 -1.67 -13.03
C SER A 21 -2.14 -2.77 -13.48
N ALA A 22 -2.50 -2.81 -14.77
CA ALA A 22 -3.39 -3.79 -15.40
C ALA A 22 -3.11 -5.23 -14.95
N ARG A 23 -1.85 -5.63 -14.87
CA ARG A 23 -1.42 -6.99 -14.48
C ARG A 23 -1.78 -7.39 -13.04
N ASN A 24 -2.13 -6.43 -12.18
CA ASN A 24 -2.40 -6.64 -10.76
C ASN A 24 -3.89 -6.50 -10.41
N LEU A 25 -4.76 -6.15 -11.37
CA LEU A 25 -6.18 -5.90 -11.10
C LEU A 25 -6.89 -7.14 -10.53
N ASP A 26 -6.68 -8.31 -11.13
CA ASP A 26 -7.34 -9.54 -10.68
C ASP A 26 -6.84 -9.98 -9.30
N MET A 27 -5.54 -9.82 -9.05
CA MET A 27 -4.98 -10.07 -7.72
C MET A 27 -5.57 -9.09 -6.68
N ALA A 28 -5.70 -7.81 -7.01
CA ALA A 28 -6.30 -6.83 -6.11
C ALA A 28 -7.76 -7.17 -5.77
N ARG A 29 -8.55 -7.62 -6.75
CA ARG A 29 -9.92 -8.13 -6.52
C ARG A 29 -9.92 -9.37 -5.64
N SER A 30 -9.03 -10.33 -5.91
CA SER A 30 -8.98 -11.61 -5.17
C SER A 30 -8.62 -11.45 -3.70
N ILE A 31 -7.94 -10.37 -3.33
CA ILE A 31 -7.60 -10.04 -1.93
C ILE A 31 -8.59 -9.09 -1.27
N GLY A 32 -9.73 -8.81 -1.93
CA GLY A 32 -10.88 -8.13 -1.35
C GLY A 32 -11.04 -6.65 -1.71
N ALA A 33 -10.32 -6.10 -2.70
CA ALA A 33 -10.61 -4.76 -3.18
C ALA A 33 -12.01 -4.70 -3.82
N ASP A 34 -12.85 -3.77 -3.38
CA ASP A 34 -14.20 -3.57 -3.91
C ASP A 34 -14.14 -2.91 -5.30
N HIS A 35 -13.20 -1.99 -5.48
CA HIS A 35 -12.93 -1.30 -6.73
C HIS A 35 -11.46 -1.41 -7.10
N VAL A 36 -11.19 -1.47 -8.40
CA VAL A 36 -9.81 -1.49 -8.91
C VAL A 36 -9.68 -0.50 -10.06
N ILE A 37 -8.63 0.29 -10.02
CA ILE A 37 -8.31 1.31 -11.02
C ILE A 37 -6.95 0.99 -11.62
N ASP A 38 -6.90 0.90 -12.95
CA ASP A 38 -5.64 0.83 -13.70
C ASP A 38 -5.11 2.25 -13.89
N TYR A 39 -4.05 2.60 -13.17
CA TYR A 39 -3.45 3.92 -13.24
C TYR A 39 -2.87 4.27 -14.62
N THR A 40 -2.71 3.29 -15.53
CA THR A 40 -2.26 3.53 -16.90
C THR A 40 -3.38 4.02 -17.79
N ARG A 41 -4.65 3.87 -17.37
CA ARG A 41 -5.86 4.23 -18.13
C ARG A 41 -6.68 5.31 -17.46
N GLU A 42 -6.64 5.39 -16.15
CA GLU A 42 -7.49 6.29 -15.36
C GLU A 42 -6.68 6.96 -14.25
N ASP A 43 -6.81 8.26 -14.14
CA ASP A 43 -6.28 9.04 -13.01
C ASP A 43 -7.35 9.14 -11.91
N PHE A 44 -7.22 8.35 -10.86
CA PHE A 44 -8.15 8.32 -9.74
C PHE A 44 -8.27 9.68 -9.02
N THR A 45 -7.27 10.55 -9.14
CA THR A 45 -7.30 11.89 -8.51
C THR A 45 -8.18 12.88 -9.28
N ARG A 46 -8.68 12.47 -10.46
CA ARG A 46 -9.49 13.29 -11.36
C ARG A 46 -10.85 12.67 -11.74
N ASN A 47 -11.15 11.49 -11.23
CA ASN A 47 -12.40 10.80 -11.56
C ASN A 47 -13.64 11.34 -10.79
N GLY A 48 -13.47 12.37 -9.97
CA GLY A 48 -14.56 13.01 -9.22
C GLY A 48 -14.90 12.32 -7.90
N GLN A 49 -14.32 11.17 -7.61
CA GLN A 49 -14.52 10.48 -6.33
C GLN A 49 -13.73 11.13 -5.20
N ARG A 50 -14.19 10.90 -3.97
CA ARG A 50 -13.54 11.36 -2.75
C ARG A 50 -13.27 10.17 -1.84
N TYR A 51 -12.12 10.22 -1.16
CA TYR A 51 -11.65 9.16 -0.29
C TYR A 51 -11.41 9.71 1.12
N ASP A 52 -11.83 8.97 2.13
CA ASP A 52 -11.61 9.34 3.53
C ASP A 52 -10.17 9.03 3.96
N LEU A 53 -9.56 8.02 3.35
CA LEU A 53 -8.17 7.66 3.56
C LEU A 53 -7.49 7.34 2.22
N ILE A 54 -6.35 7.96 1.95
CA ILE A 54 -5.47 7.58 0.85
C ILE A 54 -4.14 7.11 1.42
N LEU A 55 -3.81 5.83 1.21
CA LEU A 55 -2.50 5.26 1.53
C LEU A 55 -1.65 5.17 0.26
N ALA A 56 -0.70 6.07 0.11
CA ALA A 56 0.26 6.06 -1.00
C ALA A 56 1.45 5.14 -0.69
N ALA A 57 1.30 3.85 -1.05
CA ALA A 57 2.36 2.86 -0.98
C ALA A 57 3.18 2.89 -2.28
N ASN A 58 4.12 3.80 -2.41
CA ASN A 58 4.90 4.06 -3.63
C ASN A 58 4.14 4.91 -4.68
N GLY A 59 3.52 6.00 -4.23
CA GLY A 59 2.77 6.92 -5.09
C GLY A 59 3.66 7.78 -5.99
N HIS A 60 3.13 8.11 -7.18
CA HIS A 60 3.85 8.90 -8.19
C HIS A 60 3.23 10.27 -8.45
N HIS A 61 2.02 10.53 -7.94
CA HIS A 61 1.36 11.82 -8.11
C HIS A 61 1.94 12.90 -7.18
N PRO A 62 1.85 14.17 -7.58
CA PRO A 62 2.07 15.28 -6.65
C PRO A 62 1.11 15.21 -5.45
N ILE A 63 1.56 15.65 -4.29
CA ILE A 63 0.74 15.60 -3.06
C ILE A 63 -0.57 16.39 -3.21
N SER A 64 -0.55 17.51 -3.96
CA SER A 64 -1.74 18.31 -4.26
C SER A 64 -2.87 17.50 -4.92
N ASP A 65 -2.52 16.51 -5.73
CA ASP A 65 -3.50 15.68 -6.42
C ASP A 65 -4.15 14.68 -5.47
N TYR A 66 -3.37 14.08 -4.57
CA TYR A 66 -3.92 13.25 -3.49
C TYR A 66 -4.86 14.06 -2.57
N LEU A 67 -4.43 15.25 -2.15
CA LEU A 67 -5.26 16.11 -1.30
C LEU A 67 -6.56 16.53 -1.98
N ARG A 68 -6.56 16.75 -3.29
CA ARG A 68 -7.77 17.05 -4.07
C ARG A 68 -8.74 15.87 -4.08
N ALA A 69 -8.25 14.64 -4.10
CA ALA A 69 -9.06 13.43 -4.08
C ALA A 69 -9.55 13.03 -2.67
N LEU A 70 -9.08 13.70 -1.60
CA LEU A 70 -9.55 13.47 -0.25
C LEU A 70 -10.91 14.12 0.01
N SER A 71 -11.70 13.49 0.89
CA SER A 71 -12.84 14.10 1.57
C SER A 71 -12.38 15.29 2.43
N PRO A 72 -13.30 16.18 2.85
CA PRO A 72 -12.94 17.37 3.66
C PRO A 72 -12.13 17.05 4.91
N ASP A 73 -12.45 15.95 5.61
CA ASP A 73 -11.75 15.48 6.81
C ASP A 73 -10.81 14.29 6.53
N GLY A 74 -10.52 14.05 5.25
CA GLY A 74 -9.75 12.89 4.80
C GLY A 74 -8.29 12.91 5.25
N ILE A 75 -7.72 11.70 5.30
CA ILE A 75 -6.36 11.44 5.75
C ILE A 75 -5.50 10.96 4.58
N TYR A 76 -4.38 11.61 4.36
CA TYR A 76 -3.36 11.18 3.42
C TYR A 76 -2.18 10.57 4.17
N VAL A 77 -1.81 9.34 3.83
CA VAL A 77 -0.71 8.60 4.47
C VAL A 77 0.30 8.21 3.41
N VAL A 78 1.56 8.61 3.61
CA VAL A 78 2.69 8.23 2.75
C VAL A 78 3.43 7.06 3.37
N ALA A 79 3.52 5.96 2.62
CA ALA A 79 4.27 4.77 2.99
C ALA A 79 5.31 4.45 1.92
N GLY A 80 6.51 5.00 2.03
CA GLY A 80 7.54 4.95 0.99
C GLY A 80 7.39 6.08 -0.04
N GLY A 81 8.28 6.09 -1.03
CA GLY A 81 8.34 7.15 -2.04
C GLY A 81 9.72 7.83 -2.08
N SER A 82 9.89 8.83 -2.95
CA SER A 82 11.14 9.58 -3.02
C SER A 82 11.34 10.47 -1.78
N MET A 83 12.60 10.74 -1.42
CA MET A 83 12.95 11.68 -0.33
C MET A 83 12.28 13.05 -0.52
N LEU A 84 12.12 13.48 -1.78
CA LEU A 84 11.44 14.72 -2.10
C LEU A 84 9.95 14.71 -1.73
N GLN A 85 9.26 13.59 -2.00
CA GLN A 85 7.84 13.42 -1.63
C GLN A 85 7.66 13.38 -0.12
N LEU A 86 8.56 12.69 0.60
CA LEU A 86 8.54 12.67 2.08
C LEU A 86 8.75 14.08 2.66
N PHE A 87 9.68 14.84 2.10
CA PHE A 87 9.93 16.22 2.53
C PHE A 87 8.75 17.15 2.22
N GLN A 88 8.15 17.04 1.05
CA GLN A 88 6.95 17.78 0.68
C GLN A 88 5.75 17.42 1.59
N ALA A 89 5.57 16.13 1.92
CA ALA A 89 4.53 15.70 2.83
C ALA A 89 4.71 16.29 4.24
N ALA A 90 5.95 16.32 4.75
CA ALA A 90 6.28 16.91 6.06
C ALA A 90 6.04 18.42 6.09
N LEU A 91 6.37 19.14 5.01
CA LEU A 91 6.13 20.58 4.91
C LEU A 91 4.63 20.90 4.82
N GLN A 92 3.86 20.14 4.04
CA GLN A 92 2.42 20.37 3.88
C GLN A 92 1.63 19.96 5.13
N GLY A 93 2.05 18.91 5.85
CA GLY A 93 1.45 18.55 7.12
C GLY A 93 1.48 19.72 8.14
N ARG A 94 2.54 20.55 8.10
CA ARG A 94 2.64 21.77 8.92
C ARG A 94 1.73 22.91 8.43
N ARG A 95 1.47 23.02 7.14
CA ARG A 95 0.63 24.09 6.56
C ARG A 95 -0.86 23.80 6.70
N ASN A 96 -1.28 22.54 6.49
CA ASN A 96 -2.69 22.14 6.58
C ASN A 96 -3.23 22.18 8.01
N SER A 97 -2.38 22.08 9.04
CA SER A 97 -2.79 22.26 10.44
C SER A 97 -3.35 23.68 10.74
N LYS A 98 -3.19 24.63 9.81
CA LYS A 98 -3.67 26.03 9.98
C LYS A 98 -4.83 26.42 9.06
N ALA A 99 -5.16 25.64 8.02
CA ALA A 99 -6.07 26.07 6.95
C ALA A 99 -7.15 25.06 6.52
N GLY A 100 -7.17 23.82 7.03
CA GLY A 100 -8.13 22.79 6.62
C GLY A 100 -8.17 21.61 7.57
N SER A 101 -9.24 20.82 7.49
CA SER A 101 -9.46 19.62 8.32
C SER A 101 -8.68 18.39 7.83
N GLN A 102 -8.19 18.41 6.58
CA GLN A 102 -7.42 17.30 6.00
C GLN A 102 -6.07 17.10 6.70
N LYS A 103 -5.74 15.85 6.99
CA LYS A 103 -4.51 15.47 7.71
C LYS A 103 -3.56 14.72 6.79
N THR A 104 -2.27 15.04 6.87
CA THR A 104 -1.20 14.34 6.16
C THR A 104 -0.27 13.69 7.15
N TYR A 105 -0.06 12.38 7.00
CA TYR A 105 0.86 11.61 7.82
C TYR A 105 1.95 10.97 6.96
N VAL A 106 3.17 10.97 7.47
CA VAL A 106 4.25 10.14 6.96
C VAL A 106 4.42 8.98 7.92
N ILE A 107 4.35 7.75 7.42
CA ILE A 107 4.58 6.58 8.27
C ILE A 107 6.02 6.60 8.74
N SER A 108 6.20 6.75 10.05
CA SER A 108 7.46 6.49 10.73
C SER A 108 7.45 5.05 11.23
N LEU A 109 8.49 4.29 10.88
CA LEU A 109 8.61 2.91 11.35
C LEU A 109 9.01 2.93 12.84
N THR A 110 8.03 2.80 13.70
CA THR A 110 8.25 2.49 15.12
C THR A 110 7.98 1.01 15.31
N GLN A 111 8.99 0.27 15.73
CA GLN A 111 8.82 -1.15 16.04
C GLN A 111 7.93 -1.30 17.27
N SER A 112 6.81 -2.01 17.11
CA SER A 112 5.84 -2.25 18.16
C SER A 112 5.52 -3.75 18.27
N GLN A 113 5.76 -4.31 19.43
CA GLN A 113 5.36 -5.70 19.72
C GLN A 113 3.83 -5.86 19.63
N LYS A 114 3.07 -4.84 20.01
CA LYS A 114 1.60 -4.86 19.91
C LYS A 114 1.13 -5.00 18.47
N ASP A 115 1.77 -4.28 17.54
CA ASP A 115 1.42 -4.34 16.12
C ASP A 115 1.77 -5.70 15.51
N LEU A 116 2.88 -6.32 15.96
CA LEU A 116 3.23 -7.68 15.55
C LEU A 116 2.21 -8.72 16.05
N ILE A 117 1.76 -8.62 17.30
CA ILE A 117 0.71 -9.49 17.86
C ILE A 117 -0.59 -9.31 17.08
N PHE A 118 -0.99 -8.08 16.82
CA PHE A 118 -2.18 -7.78 16.01
C PHE A 118 -2.09 -8.37 14.60
N MET A 119 -0.95 -8.20 13.92
CA MET A 119 -0.73 -8.81 12.60
C MET A 119 -0.76 -10.34 12.65
N LYS A 120 -0.21 -10.95 13.71
CA LYS A 120 -0.29 -12.39 13.93
C LYS A 120 -1.75 -12.85 14.00
N GLU A 121 -2.60 -12.17 14.80
CA GLU A 121 -4.02 -12.49 14.90
C GLU A 121 -4.75 -12.39 13.55
N LEU A 122 -4.48 -11.36 12.74
CA LEU A 122 -5.06 -11.23 11.42
C LEU A 122 -4.65 -12.38 10.48
N LEU A 123 -3.41 -12.84 10.58
CA LEU A 123 -2.90 -13.97 9.79
C LEU A 123 -3.51 -15.30 10.26
N GLU A 124 -3.55 -15.55 11.57
CA GLU A 124 -4.09 -16.79 12.16
C GLU A 124 -5.61 -16.93 11.93
N THR A 125 -6.33 -15.81 11.91
CA THR A 125 -7.77 -15.80 11.62
C THR A 125 -8.10 -15.81 10.12
N GLY A 126 -7.08 -15.82 9.26
CA GLY A 126 -7.26 -15.79 7.80
C GLY A 126 -7.81 -14.47 7.23
N LYS A 127 -7.93 -13.42 8.05
CA LYS A 127 -8.36 -12.08 7.58
C LYS A 127 -7.32 -11.42 6.70
N VAL A 128 -6.07 -11.79 6.87
CA VAL A 128 -4.96 -11.40 6.01
C VAL A 128 -4.19 -12.64 5.59
N VAL A 129 -4.02 -12.81 4.28
CA VAL A 129 -3.27 -13.94 3.70
C VAL A 129 -2.12 -13.38 2.88
N PRO A 130 -0.87 -13.80 3.12
CA PRO A 130 0.26 -13.37 2.30
C PRO A 130 0.10 -13.81 0.85
N VAL A 131 0.16 -12.86 -0.07
CA VAL A 131 0.25 -13.17 -1.50
C VAL A 131 1.68 -13.58 -1.81
N ILE A 132 1.87 -14.84 -2.21
CA ILE A 132 3.18 -15.38 -2.59
C ILE A 132 3.33 -15.27 -4.10
N ASP A 133 4.39 -14.59 -4.55
CA ASP A 133 4.71 -14.40 -5.96
C ASP A 133 5.68 -15.49 -6.48
N GLY A 134 6.56 -15.96 -5.62
CA GLY A 134 7.47 -17.05 -5.93
C GLY A 134 8.14 -17.65 -4.69
N CYS A 135 8.44 -18.95 -4.78
CA CYS A 135 9.19 -19.68 -3.77
C CYS A 135 10.50 -20.19 -4.37
N TYR A 136 11.60 -20.01 -3.66
CA TYR A 136 12.94 -20.43 -4.07
C TYR A 136 13.59 -21.22 -2.95
N PRO A 137 14.24 -22.35 -3.23
CA PRO A 137 15.05 -23.03 -2.24
C PRO A 137 16.27 -22.18 -1.84
N LEU A 138 16.83 -22.41 -0.67
CA LEU A 138 17.96 -21.65 -0.14
C LEU A 138 19.14 -21.62 -1.13
N SER A 139 19.39 -22.72 -1.85
CA SER A 139 20.44 -22.82 -2.88
C SER A 139 20.25 -21.85 -4.06
N LYS A 140 19.01 -21.36 -4.28
CA LYS A 140 18.67 -20.40 -5.35
C LYS A 140 18.41 -18.98 -4.85
N THR A 141 18.86 -18.63 -3.67
CA THR A 141 18.68 -17.29 -3.09
C THR A 141 19.15 -16.17 -4.03
N ALA A 142 20.29 -16.33 -4.69
CA ALA A 142 20.80 -15.34 -5.65
C ALA A 142 19.86 -15.14 -6.86
N GLU A 143 19.15 -16.20 -7.28
CA GLU A 143 18.16 -16.12 -8.35
C GLU A 143 16.90 -15.36 -7.89
N ALA A 144 16.45 -15.63 -6.66
CA ALA A 144 15.35 -14.92 -6.04
C ALA A 144 15.61 -13.41 -5.93
N PHE A 145 16.81 -12.99 -5.55
CA PHE A 145 17.21 -11.58 -5.52
C PHE A 145 17.23 -10.96 -6.90
N ARG A 146 17.79 -11.62 -7.92
CA ARG A 146 17.75 -11.14 -9.31
C ARG A 146 16.33 -10.99 -9.84
N TYR A 147 15.43 -11.91 -9.48
CA TYR A 147 14.01 -11.80 -9.79
C TYR A 147 13.39 -10.56 -9.13
N PHE A 148 13.63 -10.39 -7.83
CA PHE A 148 13.08 -9.27 -7.06
C PHE A 148 13.56 -7.90 -7.58
N GLU A 149 14.80 -7.80 -8.04
CA GLU A 149 15.37 -6.57 -8.61
C GLU A 149 14.82 -6.25 -10.00
N LYS A 150 14.63 -7.26 -10.84
CA LYS A 150 14.21 -7.07 -12.25
C LYS A 150 12.70 -6.94 -12.40
N VAL A 151 11.94 -7.60 -11.56
CA VAL A 151 10.49 -7.67 -11.66
C VAL A 151 9.90 -6.99 -10.44
N HIS A 152 8.97 -6.05 -10.64
CA HIS A 152 8.18 -5.52 -9.54
C HIS A 152 7.33 -6.67 -9.00
N ALA A 153 7.80 -7.33 -7.96
CA ALA A 153 7.15 -8.48 -7.35
C ALA A 153 5.71 -8.14 -6.95
N ARG A 154 4.77 -9.02 -7.31
CA ARG A 154 3.34 -8.82 -7.04
C ARG A 154 2.98 -9.15 -5.59
N GLY A 155 3.81 -9.92 -4.95
CA GLY A 155 3.62 -10.42 -3.59
C GLY A 155 4.93 -10.60 -2.85
N LYS A 156 4.99 -11.60 -2.01
CA LYS A 156 6.19 -11.99 -1.28
C LYS A 156 7.00 -13.02 -2.07
N VAL A 157 8.30 -12.81 -2.14
CA VAL A 157 9.25 -13.82 -2.60
C VAL A 157 9.75 -14.54 -1.37
N VAL A 158 9.55 -15.86 -1.34
CA VAL A 158 9.84 -16.70 -0.18
C VAL A 158 11.06 -17.57 -0.46
N ILE A 159 11.98 -17.63 0.48
CA ILE A 159 13.09 -18.58 0.46
C ILE A 159 12.72 -19.74 1.39
N THR A 160 12.69 -20.95 0.85
CA THR A 160 12.40 -22.16 1.61
C THR A 160 13.69 -22.81 2.12
N MET A 161 13.65 -23.31 3.34
CA MET A 161 14.78 -24.00 3.97
C MET A 161 14.79 -25.50 3.65
N GLU A 162 13.85 -25.99 2.84
CA GLU A 162 13.85 -27.39 2.42
C GLU A 162 15.06 -27.66 1.54
N THR A 163 15.88 -28.59 2.00
CA THR A 163 16.91 -29.26 1.21
C THR A 163 16.21 -30.17 0.23
N SER A 164 16.49 -30.01 -1.06
CA SER A 164 16.07 -30.90 -2.16
C SER A 164 16.41 -32.34 -1.85
#